data_70837b767bb3a23e3380325d3104002e
#
_entry.id   70837b767bb3a23e3380325d3104002e
#
_cell.length_a   1.000
_cell.length_b   1.000
_cell.length_c   1.000
_cell.angle_alpha   90.00
_cell.angle_beta   90.00
_cell.angle_gamma   90.00
#
_symmetry.space_group_name_H-M   'P 1'
#
loop_
_entity.id
_entity.type
_entity.pdbx_description
1 polymer ?
#
loop_
_entity_poly.entity_id
_entity_poly.type
_entity_poly.pdbx_seq_one_letter_code
_entity_poly.pdbx_strand_id
1 'polypeptide(L)'
;MLFRSVHEIHKSSFWAAERIEKIQECKSVALLHETLIKTCSLSDVQFASSRIRQGFESWEKSKGLFEKLDQSDLARIIPHVLMFRPDEKEENLVYSWVGMQSTAAKINGLDWVEESTGEVAHRAFGCETQSFAEKVNVGYVKTMISGEPLYQHIRTLVRLEDQEPFWMPYERLLTRHVLRGGGFAVICNIYPTQYVNVSLAGNP
;
A
#
# COMPACT_ATOMS: atom_id res chain seq x y z
N MET A 1 10.66 11.64 -18.08
CA MET A 1 10.40 10.70 -19.20
C MET A 1 10.03 9.29 -18.74
N LEU A 2 10.67 8.73 -17.71
CA LEU A 2 10.35 7.38 -17.17
C LEU A 2 8.91 7.28 -16.62
N PHE A 3 8.37 8.34 -16.06
CA PHE A 3 7.04 8.36 -15.45
C PHE A 3 5.88 8.33 -16.44
N ARG A 4 6.04 8.95 -17.62
CA ARG A 4 5.03 8.81 -18.68
C ARG A 4 4.90 7.36 -19.13
N SER A 5 6.01 6.64 -19.21
CA SER A 5 5.99 5.23 -19.59
C SER A 5 5.35 4.33 -18.51
N VAL A 6 5.55 4.63 -17.23
CA VAL A 6 4.88 3.91 -16.12
C VAL A 6 3.37 4.16 -16.12
N HIS A 7 2.95 5.38 -16.39
CA HIS A 7 1.54 5.73 -16.57
C HIS A 7 0.90 4.95 -17.72
N GLU A 8 1.61 4.85 -18.84
CA GLU A 8 1.16 4.08 -20.00
C GLU A 8 1.11 2.57 -19.70
N ILE A 9 2.04 2.03 -18.93
CA ILE A 9 2.03 0.64 -18.51
C ILE A 9 0.83 0.37 -17.60
N HIS A 10 0.55 1.23 -16.63
CA HIS A 10 -0.64 1.10 -15.80
C HIS A 10 -1.92 1.19 -16.62
N LYS A 11 -2.00 2.13 -17.54
CA LYS A 11 -3.12 2.28 -18.47
C LYS A 11 -3.37 0.99 -19.26
N SER A 12 -2.34 0.37 -19.77
CA SER A 12 -2.46 -0.87 -20.55
C SER A 12 -2.73 -2.09 -19.68
N SER A 13 -2.12 -2.17 -18.50
CA SER A 13 -2.21 -3.34 -17.61
C SER A 13 -3.53 -3.46 -16.88
N PHE A 14 -4.21 -2.34 -16.65
CA PHE A 14 -5.43 -2.29 -15.84
C PHE A 14 -6.68 -1.86 -16.61
N TRP A 15 -6.60 -1.68 -17.94
CA TRP A 15 -7.75 -1.32 -18.78
C TRP A 15 -8.92 -2.30 -18.69
N ALA A 16 -8.66 -3.57 -18.41
CA ALA A 16 -9.70 -4.57 -18.25
C ALA A 16 -10.60 -4.31 -17.02
N ALA A 17 -10.10 -3.56 -16.04
CA ALA A 17 -10.89 -3.21 -14.86
C ALA A 17 -12.04 -2.25 -15.19
N GLU A 18 -11.88 -1.39 -16.18
CA GLU A 18 -12.95 -0.52 -16.69
C GLU A 18 -14.19 -1.32 -17.15
N ARG A 19 -13.98 -2.45 -17.81
CA ARG A 19 -15.08 -3.31 -18.23
C ARG A 19 -15.80 -3.95 -17.05
N ILE A 20 -15.05 -4.32 -16.01
CA ILE A 20 -15.62 -4.88 -14.79
C ILE A 20 -16.44 -3.82 -14.07
N GLU A 21 -15.96 -2.59 -14.00
CA GLU A 21 -16.65 -1.46 -13.43
C GLU A 21 -17.98 -1.21 -14.15
N LYS A 22 -17.98 -1.11 -15.49
CA LYS A 22 -19.20 -0.93 -16.29
C LYS A 22 -20.22 -2.05 -16.13
N ILE A 23 -19.75 -3.30 -15.94
CA ILE A 23 -20.64 -4.43 -15.64
C ILE A 23 -21.25 -4.28 -14.24
N GLN A 24 -20.51 -3.73 -13.31
CA GLN A 24 -20.95 -3.55 -11.91
C GLN A 24 -21.87 -2.34 -11.75
N GLU A 25 -21.70 -1.28 -12.53
CA GLU A 25 -22.64 -0.16 -12.62
C GLU A 25 -24.07 -0.66 -12.91
N CYS A 26 -24.18 -1.66 -13.76
CA CYS A 26 -25.46 -2.30 -14.05
C CYS A 26 -26.04 -3.12 -12.88
N LYS A 27 -25.24 -3.44 -11.87
CA LYS A 27 -25.62 -4.26 -10.71
C LYS A 27 -25.71 -3.52 -9.38
N SER A 28 -25.59 -2.20 -9.38
CA SER A 28 -25.86 -1.24 -8.29
C SER A 28 -25.23 -1.45 -6.92
N VAL A 29 -24.48 -2.50 -6.66
CA VAL A 29 -23.94 -2.81 -5.32
C VAL A 29 -22.45 -2.51 -5.18
N ALA A 30 -21.68 -2.55 -6.27
CA ALA A 30 -20.23 -2.41 -6.22
C ALA A 30 -19.72 -0.97 -6.15
N LEU A 31 -20.51 0.01 -6.59
CA LEU A 31 -20.15 1.43 -6.58
C LEU A 31 -20.08 2.06 -5.19
N LEU A 32 -20.64 1.40 -4.16
CA LEU A 32 -20.59 1.88 -2.78
C LEU A 32 -19.23 1.66 -2.09
N HIS A 33 -18.33 0.85 -2.68
CA HIS A 33 -17.06 0.49 -2.07
C HIS A 33 -15.89 0.60 -3.04
N GLU A 34 -15.32 1.79 -3.13
CA GLU A 34 -14.11 2.04 -3.95
C GLU A 34 -12.86 1.30 -3.45
N THR A 35 -12.94 0.66 -2.30
CA THR A 35 -11.84 -0.13 -1.74
C THR A 35 -12.38 -1.34 -1.00
N LEU A 36 -11.91 -2.51 -1.40
CA LEU A 36 -12.18 -3.80 -0.78
C LEU A 36 -10.91 -4.31 -0.11
N ILE A 37 -10.98 -4.62 1.18
CA ILE A 37 -9.84 -5.07 1.98
C ILE A 37 -10.19 -6.38 2.66
N LYS A 38 -9.32 -7.38 2.48
CA LYS A 38 -9.35 -8.64 3.20
C LYS A 38 -8.07 -8.78 4.01
N THR A 39 -8.18 -8.87 5.32
CA THR A 39 -7.07 -9.27 6.18
C THR A 39 -6.85 -10.77 6.05
N CYS A 40 -5.63 -11.16 5.76
CA CYS A 40 -5.19 -12.55 5.60
C CYS A 40 -4.45 -13.01 6.85
N SER A 41 -4.32 -14.33 7.01
CA SER A 41 -3.45 -14.91 8.04
C SER A 41 -1.98 -14.59 7.72
N LEU A 42 -1.15 -14.41 8.74
CA LEU A 42 0.29 -14.28 8.54
C LEU A 42 0.92 -15.56 7.97
N SER A 43 0.30 -16.73 8.24
CA SER A 43 0.70 -17.98 7.58
C SER A 43 0.56 -17.96 6.06
N ASP A 44 -0.34 -17.11 5.53
CA ASP A 44 -0.55 -16.99 4.08
C ASP A 44 0.58 -16.22 3.40
N VAL A 45 1.41 -15.49 4.16
CA VAL A 45 2.56 -14.74 3.62
C VAL A 45 3.54 -15.65 2.86
N GLN A 46 3.64 -16.92 3.21
CA GLN A 46 4.45 -17.90 2.48
C GLN A 46 4.05 -18.04 1.01
N PHE A 47 2.79 -17.75 0.66
CA PHE A 47 2.25 -17.77 -0.70
C PHE A 47 2.21 -16.40 -1.37
N ALA A 48 2.57 -15.34 -0.64
CA ALA A 48 2.61 -13.98 -1.15
C ALA A 48 3.70 -13.78 -2.22
N SER A 49 3.66 -12.65 -2.89
CA SER A 49 4.74 -12.22 -3.78
C SER A 49 6.10 -12.21 -3.07
N SER A 50 7.17 -12.43 -3.83
CA SER A 50 8.52 -12.50 -3.26
C SER A 50 8.89 -11.25 -2.45
N ARG A 51 8.43 -10.08 -2.88
CA ARG A 51 8.69 -8.81 -2.19
C ARG A 51 7.98 -8.72 -0.84
N ILE A 52 6.73 -9.17 -0.76
CA ILE A 52 5.98 -9.24 0.50
C ILE A 52 6.63 -10.23 1.46
N ARG A 53 7.00 -11.42 0.98
CA ARG A 53 7.72 -12.41 1.78
C ARG A 53 9.03 -11.87 2.34
N GLN A 54 9.86 -11.25 1.50
CA GLN A 54 11.13 -10.64 1.93
C GLN A 54 10.94 -9.57 3.00
N GLY A 55 9.93 -8.73 2.86
CA GLY A 55 9.58 -7.72 3.88
C GLY A 55 9.21 -8.37 5.22
N PHE A 56 8.43 -9.44 5.18
CA PHE A 56 8.03 -10.17 6.38
C PHE A 56 9.21 -10.91 7.03
N GLU A 57 10.00 -11.65 6.26
CA GLU A 57 11.20 -12.36 6.72
C GLU A 57 12.21 -11.40 7.39
N SER A 58 12.41 -10.24 6.81
CA SER A 58 13.30 -9.22 7.38
C SER A 58 12.77 -8.66 8.70
N TRP A 59 11.44 -8.47 8.81
CA TRP A 59 10.80 -8.07 10.05
C TRP A 59 10.93 -9.16 11.13
N GLU A 60 10.68 -10.44 10.82
CA GLU A 60 10.83 -11.56 11.75
C GLU A 60 12.29 -11.69 12.23
N LYS A 61 13.25 -11.65 11.30
CA LYS A 61 14.68 -11.74 11.60
C LYS A 61 15.14 -10.61 12.52
N SER A 62 14.68 -9.39 12.26
CA SER A 62 15.01 -8.22 13.08
C SER A 62 14.18 -8.12 14.36
N LYS A 63 13.11 -8.93 14.50
CA LYS A 63 12.11 -8.81 15.57
C LYS A 63 11.51 -7.40 15.67
N GLY A 64 11.28 -6.79 14.53
CA GLY A 64 10.78 -5.42 14.45
C GLY A 64 11.75 -4.35 14.97
N LEU A 65 13.04 -4.62 15.10
CA LEU A 65 14.05 -3.64 15.48
C LEU A 65 14.75 -3.13 14.21
N PHE A 66 14.54 -1.86 13.86
CA PHE A 66 15.08 -1.30 12.61
C PHE A 66 16.60 -1.39 12.52
N GLU A 67 17.30 -1.19 13.64
CA GLU A 67 18.75 -1.28 13.73
C GLU A 67 19.34 -2.69 13.51
N LYS A 68 18.50 -3.71 13.56
CA LYS A 68 18.89 -5.11 13.28
C LYS A 68 18.68 -5.52 11.83
N LEU A 69 18.13 -4.65 11.00
CA LEU A 69 18.12 -4.86 9.56
C LEU A 69 19.54 -4.68 9.03
N ASP A 70 20.04 -5.69 8.34
CA ASP A 70 21.35 -5.59 7.71
C ASP A 70 21.31 -4.76 6.42
N GLN A 71 22.49 -4.41 5.89
CA GLN A 71 22.57 -3.58 4.68
C GLN A 71 21.89 -4.23 3.47
N SER A 72 21.88 -5.56 3.38
CA SER A 72 21.26 -6.27 2.27
C SER A 72 19.74 -6.23 2.38
N ASP A 73 19.19 -6.34 3.59
CA ASP A 73 17.76 -6.18 3.85
C ASP A 73 17.31 -4.74 3.53
N LEU A 74 18.06 -3.75 4.00
CA LEU A 74 17.77 -2.34 3.73
C LEU A 74 17.81 -2.03 2.23
N ALA A 75 18.83 -2.48 1.52
CA ALA A 75 18.97 -2.24 0.08
C ALA A 75 17.82 -2.87 -0.73
N ARG A 76 17.28 -3.99 -0.28
CA ARG A 76 16.16 -4.67 -0.94
C ARG A 76 14.80 -4.05 -0.63
N ILE A 77 14.61 -3.53 0.58
CA ILE A 77 13.30 -3.09 1.08
C ILE A 77 13.09 -1.59 0.85
N ILE A 78 14.04 -0.76 1.28
CA ILE A 78 13.89 0.70 1.35
C ILE A 78 13.49 1.35 0.03
N PRO A 79 14.01 0.95 -1.15
CA PRO A 79 13.59 1.56 -2.42
C PRO A 79 12.11 1.33 -2.76
N HIS A 80 11.45 0.37 -2.14
CA HIS A 80 10.13 -0.12 -2.54
C HIS A 80 9.02 0.16 -1.55
N VAL A 81 9.33 0.72 -0.37
CA VAL A 81 8.36 0.89 0.71
C VAL A 81 7.99 2.34 0.95
N LEU A 82 6.88 2.50 1.65
CA LEU A 82 6.52 3.74 2.33
C LEU A 82 6.80 3.54 3.81
N MET A 83 7.35 4.56 4.47
CA MET A 83 7.52 4.55 5.92
C MET A 83 6.72 5.71 6.51
N PHE A 84 6.04 5.40 7.59
CA PHE A 84 5.21 6.34 8.32
C PHE A 84 5.69 6.44 9.75
N ARG A 85 5.62 7.64 10.30
CA ARG A 85 5.81 7.90 11.74
C ARG A 85 4.61 8.66 12.28
N PRO A 86 4.33 8.57 13.57
CA PRO A 86 3.42 9.52 14.21
C PRO A 86 3.94 10.95 14.00
N ASP A 87 3.01 11.89 13.85
CA ASP A 87 3.34 13.32 13.96
C ASP A 87 3.73 13.67 15.40
N GLU A 88 4.11 14.93 15.65
CA GLU A 88 4.52 15.39 16.99
C GLU A 88 3.42 15.26 18.05
N LYS A 89 2.15 15.22 17.65
CA LYS A 89 0.99 15.06 18.52
C LYS A 89 0.51 13.63 18.65
N GLU A 90 1.12 12.71 17.89
CA GLU A 90 0.71 11.31 17.76
C GLU A 90 -0.74 11.11 17.25
N GLU A 91 -1.31 12.14 16.62
CA GLU A 91 -2.68 12.11 16.10
C GLU A 91 -2.75 11.56 14.69
N ASN A 92 -1.68 11.76 13.89
CA ASN A 92 -1.64 11.35 12.49
C ASN A 92 -0.36 10.57 12.18
N LEU A 93 -0.42 9.80 11.10
CA LEU A 93 0.78 9.24 10.48
C LEU A 93 1.24 10.15 9.35
N VAL A 94 2.52 10.49 9.35
CA VAL A 94 3.17 11.28 8.30
C VAL A 94 4.18 10.42 7.53
N TYR A 95 4.35 10.71 6.24
CA TYR A 95 5.39 10.07 5.45
C TYR A 95 6.77 10.49 5.97
N SER A 96 7.51 9.55 6.52
CA SER A 96 8.93 9.76 6.88
C SER A 96 9.89 9.29 5.78
N TRP A 97 9.39 8.47 4.87
CA TRP A 97 10.14 7.99 3.70
C TRP A 97 9.18 7.49 2.62
N VAL A 98 9.51 7.83 1.37
CA VAL A 98 8.85 7.29 0.17
C VAL A 98 9.93 6.68 -0.72
N GLY A 99 9.91 5.36 -0.86
CA GLY A 99 10.84 4.67 -1.74
C GLY A 99 10.55 4.97 -3.21
N MET A 100 11.56 5.38 -3.97
CA MET A 100 11.42 5.78 -5.38
C MET A 100 10.95 4.66 -6.32
N GLN A 101 11.09 3.41 -5.90
CA GLN A 101 10.59 2.23 -6.62
C GLN A 101 9.31 1.67 -6.00
N SER A 102 8.73 2.36 -5.03
CA SER A 102 7.44 1.98 -4.44
C SER A 102 6.32 2.08 -5.46
N THR A 103 5.23 1.35 -5.23
CA THR A 103 4.04 1.42 -6.08
C THR A 103 3.47 2.83 -6.10
N ALA A 104 3.45 3.52 -4.97
CA ALA A 104 2.97 4.89 -4.87
C ALA A 104 3.82 5.86 -5.70
N ALA A 105 5.15 5.79 -5.61
CA ALA A 105 6.04 6.62 -6.42
C ALA A 105 5.87 6.37 -7.93
N LYS A 106 5.63 5.13 -8.32
CA LYS A 106 5.39 4.76 -9.73
C LYS A 106 4.06 5.30 -10.28
N ILE A 107 3.07 5.44 -9.42
CA ILE A 107 1.74 5.96 -9.79
C ILE A 107 1.75 7.49 -9.82
N ASN A 108 2.28 8.13 -8.78
CA ASN A 108 2.14 9.57 -8.58
C ASN A 108 3.33 10.39 -9.13
N GLY A 109 4.47 9.77 -9.39
CA GLY A 109 5.64 10.45 -9.95
C GLY A 109 6.67 10.88 -8.90
N LEU A 110 7.83 11.40 -9.37
CA LEU A 110 8.93 11.81 -8.48
C LEU A 110 8.61 13.12 -7.75
N ASP A 111 7.96 14.06 -8.40
CA ASP A 111 7.59 15.32 -7.79
C ASP A 111 6.71 15.07 -6.55
N TRP A 112 5.77 14.13 -6.67
CA TRP A 112 4.96 13.70 -5.53
C TRP A 112 5.81 13.08 -4.40
N VAL A 113 6.87 12.33 -4.73
CA VAL A 113 7.77 11.73 -3.71
C VAL A 113 8.45 12.81 -2.88
N GLU A 114 8.92 13.87 -3.53
CA GLU A 114 9.57 14.99 -2.85
C GLU A 114 8.58 15.77 -1.98
N GLU A 115 7.38 16.04 -2.49
CA GLU A 115 6.33 16.78 -1.80
C GLU A 115 5.70 16.01 -0.64
N SER A 116 5.64 14.67 -0.73
CA SER A 116 4.94 13.85 0.27
C SER A 116 5.71 13.68 1.58
N THR A 117 7.02 13.83 1.59
CA THR A 117 7.82 13.63 2.81
C THR A 117 7.51 14.70 3.84
N GLY A 118 7.04 14.29 5.02
CA GLY A 118 6.54 15.17 6.08
C GLY A 118 5.04 15.43 6.04
N GLU A 119 4.35 15.06 4.95
CA GLU A 119 2.91 15.25 4.82
C GLU A 119 2.12 14.09 5.42
N VAL A 120 0.87 14.39 5.80
CA VAL A 120 -0.05 13.40 6.37
C VAL A 120 -0.45 12.34 5.36
N ALA A 121 -0.45 11.08 5.77
CA ALA A 121 -0.51 9.88 4.93
C ALA A 121 -1.84 9.57 4.21
N HIS A 122 -2.69 10.54 3.91
CA HIS A 122 -3.99 10.27 3.30
C HIS A 122 -4.07 10.48 1.79
N ARG A 123 -2.96 10.80 1.12
CA ARG A 123 -2.93 11.03 -0.34
C ARG A 123 -2.17 9.97 -1.14
N ALA A 124 -2.04 8.74 -0.61
CA ALA A 124 -1.49 7.66 -1.42
C ALA A 124 -2.46 7.31 -2.56
N PHE A 125 -1.96 7.20 -3.78
CA PHE A 125 -2.69 6.73 -4.98
C PHE A 125 -3.66 7.71 -5.65
N GLY A 126 -3.63 9.01 -5.38
CA GLY A 126 -4.58 9.94 -6.00
C GLY A 126 -6.06 9.63 -5.68
N CYS A 127 -6.31 8.78 -4.69
CA CYS A 127 -7.64 8.45 -4.23
C CYS A 127 -8.08 9.53 -3.23
N GLU A 128 -8.71 10.57 -3.71
CA GLU A 128 -9.15 11.71 -2.90
C GLU A 128 -10.40 11.41 -2.04
N THR A 129 -10.93 10.18 -2.08
CA THR A 129 -12.12 9.89 -1.30
C THR A 129 -11.77 9.66 0.17
N GLN A 130 -12.42 10.39 1.04
CA GLN A 130 -12.34 10.22 2.49
C GLN A 130 -12.56 8.75 2.89
N SER A 131 -13.46 8.05 2.21
CA SER A 131 -13.75 6.64 2.41
C SER A 131 -12.54 5.71 2.18
N PHE A 132 -11.69 6.01 1.19
CA PHE A 132 -10.46 5.25 0.97
C PHE A 132 -9.46 5.47 2.12
N ALA A 133 -9.21 6.74 2.45
CA ALA A 133 -8.28 7.09 3.51
C ALA A 133 -8.68 6.45 4.84
N GLU A 134 -9.95 6.51 5.21
CA GLU A 134 -10.48 5.91 6.42
C GLU A 134 -10.26 4.40 6.47
N LYS A 135 -10.61 3.67 5.41
CA LYS A 135 -10.44 2.22 5.35
C LYS A 135 -8.99 1.78 5.38
N VAL A 136 -8.14 2.48 4.66
CA VAL A 136 -6.71 2.17 4.58
C VAL A 136 -6.02 2.49 5.90
N ASN A 137 -6.38 3.59 6.56
CA ASN A 137 -5.81 4.03 7.82
C ASN A 137 -6.08 3.06 8.98
N VAL A 138 -7.21 2.35 8.99
CA VAL A 138 -7.49 1.32 10.01
C VAL A 138 -6.35 0.31 10.11
N GLY A 139 -5.79 -0.13 8.99
CA GLY A 139 -4.66 -1.05 8.97
C GLY A 139 -3.40 -0.46 9.59
N TYR A 140 -3.08 0.78 9.27
CA TYR A 140 -1.91 1.48 9.82
C TYR A 140 -2.03 1.67 11.33
N VAL A 141 -3.17 2.17 11.80
CA VAL A 141 -3.45 2.38 13.23
C VAL A 141 -3.39 1.05 13.98
N LYS A 142 -3.97 -0.02 13.42
CA LYS A 142 -3.92 -1.35 14.03
C LYS A 142 -2.48 -1.83 14.20
N THR A 143 -1.66 -1.77 13.14
CA THR A 143 -0.25 -2.16 13.19
C THR A 143 0.57 -1.27 14.14
N MET A 144 0.27 0.02 14.16
CA MET A 144 0.90 0.99 15.05
C MET A 144 0.68 0.61 16.52
N ILE A 145 -0.56 0.32 16.90
CA ILE A 145 -0.94 0.03 18.29
C ILE A 145 -0.49 -1.37 18.71
N SER A 146 -0.79 -2.39 17.90
CA SER A 146 -0.50 -3.78 18.28
C SER A 146 0.97 -4.14 18.20
N GLY A 147 1.74 -3.50 17.33
CA GLY A 147 3.10 -3.90 16.98
C GLY A 147 3.18 -5.13 16.08
N GLU A 148 2.06 -5.80 15.84
CA GLU A 148 1.98 -7.01 15.04
C GLU A 148 1.90 -6.68 13.54
N PRO A 149 2.51 -7.50 12.68
CA PRO A 149 2.37 -7.35 11.23
C PRO A 149 0.93 -7.53 10.79
N LEU A 150 0.58 -6.84 9.71
CA LEU A 150 -0.73 -6.98 9.09
C LEU A 150 -0.57 -7.26 7.59
N TYR A 151 -1.02 -8.43 7.16
CA TYR A 151 -1.03 -8.83 5.75
C TYR A 151 -2.44 -8.73 5.19
N GLN A 152 -2.56 -8.10 4.02
CA GLN A 152 -3.86 -7.81 3.41
C GLN A 152 -3.83 -7.99 1.90
N HIS A 153 -4.94 -8.49 1.37
CA HIS A 153 -5.29 -8.41 -0.04
C HIS A 153 -6.26 -7.26 -0.23
N ILE A 154 -5.99 -6.42 -1.21
CA ILE A 154 -6.76 -5.20 -1.45
C ILE A 154 -7.07 -5.08 -2.94
N ARG A 155 -8.28 -4.59 -3.23
CA ARG A 155 -8.64 -4.02 -4.53
C ARG A 155 -9.13 -2.60 -4.31
N THR A 156 -8.53 -1.65 -4.98
CA THR A 156 -8.95 -0.25 -4.90
C THR A 156 -9.17 0.31 -6.28
N LEU A 157 -10.17 1.19 -6.40
CA LEU A 157 -10.40 1.96 -7.60
C LEU A 157 -9.41 3.13 -7.62
N VAL A 158 -8.52 3.13 -8.61
CA VAL A 158 -7.53 4.19 -8.81
C VAL A 158 -8.08 5.17 -9.84
N ARG A 159 -8.02 6.46 -9.51
CA ARG A 159 -8.37 7.57 -10.39
C ARG A 159 -7.11 8.38 -10.65
N LEU A 160 -6.70 8.47 -11.87
CA LEU A 160 -5.58 9.29 -12.29
C LEU A 160 -6.08 10.36 -13.26
N GLU A 161 -5.44 11.51 -13.21
CA GLU A 161 -5.73 12.60 -14.16
C GLU A 161 -5.57 12.08 -15.59
N ASP A 162 -6.51 12.41 -16.45
CA ASP A 162 -6.55 12.01 -17.87
C ASP A 162 -6.61 10.50 -18.14
N GLN A 163 -7.02 9.69 -17.17
CA GLN A 163 -7.21 8.25 -17.37
C GLN A 163 -8.59 7.79 -16.87
N GLU A 164 -9.12 6.78 -17.54
CA GLU A 164 -10.30 6.08 -17.02
C GLU A 164 -9.97 5.41 -15.69
N PRO A 165 -10.86 5.46 -14.71
CA PRO A 165 -10.68 4.76 -13.43
C PRO A 165 -10.48 3.26 -13.64
N PHE A 166 -9.60 2.65 -12.85
CA PHE A 166 -9.35 1.22 -12.94
C PHE A 166 -9.16 0.57 -11.57
N TRP A 167 -9.56 -0.69 -11.45
CA TRP A 167 -9.37 -1.48 -10.25
C TRP A 167 -7.94 -2.02 -10.17
N MET A 168 -7.21 -1.62 -9.13
CA MET A 168 -5.87 -2.11 -8.85
C MET A 168 -5.91 -3.15 -7.73
N PRO A 169 -5.68 -4.44 -8.05
CA PRO A 169 -5.48 -5.47 -7.05
C PRO A 169 -4.04 -5.47 -6.56
N TYR A 170 -3.84 -5.57 -5.24
CA TYR A 170 -2.50 -5.61 -4.66
C TYR A 170 -2.45 -6.30 -3.30
N GLU A 171 -1.29 -6.80 -2.96
CA GLU A 171 -0.92 -7.23 -1.62
C GLU A 171 -0.35 -6.06 -0.84
N ARG A 172 -0.68 -5.98 0.45
CA ARG A 172 -0.11 -5.03 1.39
C ARG A 172 0.38 -5.75 2.63
N LEU A 173 1.62 -5.48 3.02
CA LEU A 173 2.18 -5.86 4.29
C LEU A 173 2.54 -4.61 5.09
N LEU A 174 2.02 -4.49 6.28
CA LEU A 174 2.37 -3.45 7.25
C LEU A 174 3.18 -4.09 8.38
N THR A 175 4.30 -3.48 8.73
CA THR A 175 5.17 -3.93 9.82
C THR A 175 5.60 -2.74 10.65
N ARG A 176 5.54 -2.87 11.98
CA ARG A 176 6.05 -1.85 12.89
C ARG A 176 7.52 -2.13 13.21
N HIS A 177 8.34 -1.10 13.13
CA HIS A 177 9.76 -1.16 13.50
C HIS A 177 10.07 -0.14 14.56
N VAL A 178 10.67 -0.59 15.65
CA VAL A 178 11.23 0.29 16.69
C VAL A 178 12.52 0.90 16.17
N LEU A 179 12.67 2.21 16.34
CA LEU A 179 13.80 2.97 15.83
C LEU A 179 14.87 3.16 16.91
N ARG A 180 16.10 3.35 16.48
CA ARG A 180 17.20 3.70 17.37
C ARG A 180 16.91 5.03 18.07
N GLY A 181 17.04 5.05 19.38
CA GLY A 181 16.72 6.24 20.19
C GLY A 181 15.27 6.38 20.61
N GLY A 182 14.43 5.39 20.34
CA GLY A 182 13.03 5.35 20.70
C GLY A 182 12.09 5.72 19.56
N GLY A 183 10.79 5.61 19.82
CA GLY A 183 9.77 5.76 18.79
C GLY A 183 9.71 4.57 17.83
N PHE A 184 8.86 4.68 16.82
CA PHE A 184 8.67 3.62 15.83
C PHE A 184 8.33 4.19 14.47
N ALA A 185 8.45 3.33 13.45
CA ALA A 185 7.92 3.56 12.12
C ALA A 185 7.06 2.38 11.68
N VAL A 186 6.02 2.65 10.92
CA VAL A 186 5.26 1.63 10.20
C VAL A 186 5.79 1.58 8.77
N ILE A 187 6.29 0.43 8.36
CA ILE A 187 6.74 0.18 6.99
C ILE A 187 5.61 -0.48 6.22
N CYS A 188 5.27 0.09 5.09
CA CYS A 188 4.24 -0.39 4.18
C CYS A 188 4.87 -0.91 2.89
N ASN A 189 4.78 -2.21 2.66
CA ASN A 189 5.08 -2.87 1.40
C ASN A 189 3.80 -3.04 0.60
N ILE A 190 3.79 -2.55 -0.63
CA ILE A 190 2.68 -2.72 -1.57
C ILE A 190 3.20 -3.38 -2.83
N TYR A 191 2.52 -4.45 -3.26
CA TYR A 191 2.87 -5.14 -4.49
C TYR A 191 1.62 -5.41 -5.34
N PRO A 192 1.46 -4.74 -6.48
CA PRO A 192 0.37 -5.01 -7.42
C PRO A 192 0.45 -6.44 -7.95
N THR A 193 -0.66 -7.17 -7.83
CA THR A 193 -0.76 -8.56 -8.30
C THR A 193 -2.20 -8.93 -8.56
N GLN A 194 -2.44 -9.78 -9.55
CA GLN A 194 -3.76 -10.32 -9.84
C GLN A 194 -4.20 -11.44 -8.88
N TYR A 195 -3.27 -11.96 -8.08
CA TYR A 195 -3.50 -13.11 -7.19
C TYR A 195 -4.10 -12.73 -5.82
N VAL A 196 -4.81 -11.61 -5.73
CA VAL A 196 -5.50 -11.23 -4.50
C VAL A 196 -6.81 -12.00 -4.34
N ASN A 197 -7.04 -12.49 -3.12
CA ASN A 197 -8.29 -13.18 -2.77
C ASN A 197 -9.34 -12.20 -2.24
N VAL A 198 -9.74 -11.25 -3.10
CA VAL A 198 -10.81 -10.29 -2.85
C VAL A 198 -11.68 -10.24 -4.08
N SER A 199 -12.92 -10.71 -3.94
CA SER A 199 -13.89 -10.70 -5.05
C SER A 199 -14.54 -9.32 -5.18
N LEU A 200 -14.72 -8.88 -6.43
CA LEU A 200 -15.56 -7.72 -6.76
C LEU A 200 -17.05 -8.06 -6.75
N ALA A 201 -17.40 -9.33 -6.98
CA ALA A 201 -18.75 -9.80 -6.76
C ALA A 201 -18.96 -9.90 -5.25
N GLY A 202 -19.98 -9.22 -4.72
CA GLY A 202 -20.37 -9.36 -3.31
C GLY A 202 -20.47 -10.84 -2.98
N ASN A 203 -19.74 -11.28 -1.96
CA ASN A 203 -19.89 -12.64 -1.46
C ASN A 203 -21.34 -12.83 -1.04
N PRO A 204 -21.95 -13.99 -1.37
CA PRO A 204 -23.22 -14.36 -0.81
C PRO A 204 -23.13 -14.50 0.70
#